data_7bb17543e708cc93e9287a71e1ece485
#
_entry.id   7bb17543e708cc93e9287a71e1ece485
#
_cell.length_a   1.000
_cell.length_b   1.000
_cell.length_c   1.000
_cell.angle_alpha   90.00
_cell.angle_beta   90.00
_cell.angle_gamma   90.00
#
_symmetry.space_group_name_H-M   'P 1'
#
loop_
_entity.id
_entity.type
_entity.pdbx_description
1 polymer ?
#
loop_
_entity_poly.entity_id
_entity_poly.type
_entity_poly.pdbx_seq_one_letter_code
_entity_poly.pdbx_strand_id
1 'polypeptide(L)'
;MNNNVAIVIVSHSIDVAKGTADMVRQMVGDEVRVAWCGGNPDGGLGTSMPDIKRCIETVYGPRGVAVLVDLGGAETNSEMAIEMLPGQWQQNVVICNAPIVEGAVMAATEAAGGSDLAKVRATAEELSP
;
A
#
# COMPACT_ATOMS: atom_id res chain seq x y z
N MET A 1 1.78 15.23 13.95
CA MET A 1 1.66 14.88 12.53
C MET A 1 2.80 13.97 12.14
N ASN A 2 2.51 12.82 11.56
CA ASN A 2 3.59 11.92 11.20
C ASN A 2 3.98 12.10 9.72
N ASN A 3 5.29 11.95 9.46
CA ASN A 3 5.83 11.98 8.11
C ASN A 3 6.38 10.62 7.72
N ASN A 4 5.94 9.58 8.41
CA ASN A 4 6.41 8.22 8.13
C ASN A 4 5.96 7.77 6.75
N VAL A 5 6.64 6.76 6.21
CA VAL A 5 6.21 6.10 4.97
C VAL A 5 4.77 5.65 5.15
N ALA A 6 3.94 5.92 4.14
CA ALA A 6 2.52 5.53 4.17
C ALA A 6 2.33 4.16 3.51
N ILE A 7 1.24 3.50 3.83
CA ILE A 7 0.92 2.16 3.34
C ILE A 7 -0.38 2.21 2.54
N VAL A 8 -0.36 1.60 1.35
CA VAL A 8 -1.57 1.42 0.53
C VAL A 8 -1.76 -0.07 0.32
N ILE A 9 -2.97 -0.55 0.55
CA ILE A 9 -3.31 -1.96 0.45
C ILE A 9 -4.31 -2.13 -0.69
N VAL A 10 -3.95 -2.96 -1.67
CA VAL A 10 -4.75 -3.18 -2.88
C VAL A 10 -5.06 -4.67 -2.98
N SER A 11 -6.35 -5.01 -2.96
CA SER A 11 -6.79 -6.39 -3.09
C SER A 11 -7.89 -6.48 -4.14
N HIS A 12 -8.05 -7.65 -4.74
CA HIS A 12 -9.20 -7.92 -5.61
C HIS A 12 -10.51 -7.92 -4.81
N SER A 13 -10.43 -8.13 -3.49
CA SER A 13 -11.57 -8.11 -2.60
C SER A 13 -11.50 -6.89 -1.69
N ILE A 14 -12.54 -6.06 -1.72
CA ILE A 14 -12.60 -4.90 -0.82
C ILE A 14 -12.58 -5.33 0.65
N ASP A 15 -13.18 -6.48 0.96
CA ASP A 15 -13.19 -6.97 2.33
C ASP A 15 -11.81 -7.37 2.81
N VAL A 16 -10.99 -7.98 1.93
CA VAL A 16 -9.60 -8.32 2.26
C VAL A 16 -8.79 -7.06 2.50
N ALA A 17 -8.94 -6.07 1.61
CA ALA A 17 -8.21 -4.81 1.74
C ALA A 17 -8.58 -4.10 3.04
N LYS A 18 -9.88 -4.00 3.32
CA LYS A 18 -10.35 -3.32 4.52
C LYS A 18 -9.93 -4.04 5.78
N GLY A 19 -10.08 -5.37 5.81
CA GLY A 19 -9.68 -6.17 6.98
C GLY A 19 -8.19 -6.07 7.25
N THR A 20 -7.37 -6.09 6.20
CA THR A 20 -5.94 -5.92 6.34
C THR A 20 -5.62 -4.54 6.91
N ALA A 21 -6.26 -3.49 6.40
CA ALA A 21 -6.07 -2.14 6.91
C ALA A 21 -6.47 -2.03 8.38
N ASP A 22 -7.57 -2.68 8.77
CA ASP A 22 -8.02 -2.68 10.15
C ASP A 22 -6.96 -3.31 11.08
N MET A 23 -6.37 -4.44 10.65
CA MET A 23 -5.30 -5.07 11.43
C MET A 23 -4.07 -4.17 11.55
N VAL A 24 -3.68 -3.54 10.46
CA VAL A 24 -2.54 -2.62 10.48
C VAL A 24 -2.78 -1.48 11.45
N ARG A 25 -3.96 -0.87 11.39
CA ARG A 25 -4.30 0.25 12.27
C ARG A 25 -4.35 -0.15 13.73
N GLN A 26 -4.79 -1.39 14.01
CA GLN A 26 -4.79 -1.91 15.37
C GLN A 26 -3.37 -1.93 15.94
N MET A 27 -2.38 -2.20 15.10
CA MET A 27 -1.00 -2.36 15.54
C MET A 27 -0.23 -1.05 15.59
N VAL A 28 -0.46 -0.14 14.64
CA VAL A 28 0.36 1.07 14.55
C VAL A 28 -0.41 2.36 14.86
N GLY A 29 -1.71 2.31 14.95
CA GLY A 29 -2.52 3.48 15.26
C GLY A 29 -2.33 4.58 14.25
N ASP A 30 -2.15 5.81 14.72
CA ASP A 30 -1.99 6.99 13.86
C ASP A 30 -0.54 7.23 13.43
N GLU A 31 0.37 6.34 13.80
CA GLU A 31 1.79 6.50 13.45
C GLU A 31 2.05 6.34 11.96
N VAL A 32 1.15 5.67 11.24
CA VAL A 32 1.29 5.41 9.81
C VAL A 32 -0.05 5.72 9.14
N ARG A 33 0.01 6.47 8.03
CA ARG A 33 -1.19 6.71 7.21
C ARG A 33 -1.43 5.48 6.35
N VAL A 34 -2.66 4.98 6.37
CA VAL A 34 -3.04 3.76 5.66
C VAL A 34 -4.27 4.04 4.81
N ALA A 35 -4.22 3.65 3.54
CA ALA A 35 -5.38 3.66 2.66
C ALA A 35 -5.53 2.28 2.05
N TRP A 36 -6.74 1.95 1.65
CA TRP A 36 -7.01 0.65 1.06
C TRP A 36 -8.03 0.80 -0.07
N CYS A 37 -7.96 -0.09 -1.04
CA CYS A 37 -8.96 -0.18 -2.09
C CYS A 37 -9.02 -1.61 -2.60
N GLY A 38 -10.12 -1.95 -3.23
CA GLY A 38 -10.30 -3.27 -3.78
C GLY A 38 -11.67 -3.44 -4.38
N GLY A 39 -11.81 -4.48 -5.20
CA GLY A 39 -13.05 -4.77 -5.88
C GLY A 39 -13.24 -3.91 -7.12
N ASN A 40 -14.17 -4.32 -7.95
CA ASN A 40 -14.60 -3.54 -9.12
C ASN A 40 -15.62 -2.48 -8.70
N PRO A 41 -15.81 -1.45 -9.52
CA PRO A 41 -16.84 -0.44 -9.23
C PRO A 41 -18.25 -1.02 -9.06
N ASP A 42 -18.52 -2.18 -9.65
CA ASP A 42 -19.81 -2.86 -9.53
C ASP A 42 -19.93 -3.71 -8.25
N GLY A 43 -18.91 -3.74 -7.41
CA GLY A 43 -18.91 -4.48 -6.16
C GLY A 43 -18.38 -5.90 -6.27
N GLY A 44 -18.00 -6.37 -7.47
CA GLY A 44 -17.40 -7.68 -7.64
C GLY A 44 -15.91 -7.68 -7.36
N LEU A 45 -15.29 -8.85 -7.57
CA LEU A 45 -13.84 -8.98 -7.41
C LEU A 45 -13.11 -8.29 -8.56
N GLY A 46 -11.97 -7.69 -8.25
CA GLY A 46 -11.15 -7.02 -9.24
C GLY A 46 -10.45 -5.81 -8.63
N THR A 47 -9.79 -5.03 -9.47
CA THR A 47 -9.12 -3.80 -9.04
C THR A 47 -9.41 -2.70 -10.06
N SER A 48 -9.26 -1.46 -9.62
CA SER A 48 -9.53 -0.29 -10.45
C SER A 48 -8.33 0.65 -10.36
N MET A 49 -7.68 0.91 -11.50
CA MET A 49 -6.52 1.81 -11.54
C MET A 49 -6.85 3.21 -11.00
N PRO A 50 -8.00 3.84 -11.38
CA PRO A 50 -8.32 5.16 -10.80
C PRO A 50 -8.48 5.13 -9.29
N ASP A 51 -9.03 4.05 -8.73
CA ASP A 51 -9.18 3.93 -7.28
C ASP A 51 -7.83 3.79 -6.59
N ILE A 52 -6.93 3.00 -7.18
CA ILE A 52 -5.58 2.84 -6.64
C ILE A 52 -4.85 4.18 -6.65
N LYS A 53 -4.93 4.90 -7.76
CA LYS A 53 -4.31 6.22 -7.88
C LYS A 53 -4.82 7.16 -6.78
N ARG A 54 -6.13 7.16 -6.58
CA ARG A 54 -6.75 8.02 -5.56
C ARG A 54 -6.28 7.64 -4.15
N CYS A 55 -6.14 6.34 -3.86
CA CYS A 55 -5.61 5.88 -2.58
C CYS A 55 -4.19 6.40 -2.34
N ILE A 56 -3.34 6.28 -3.35
CA ILE A 56 -1.96 6.75 -3.23
C ILE A 56 -1.95 8.27 -2.98
N GLU A 57 -2.75 9.02 -3.75
CA GLU A 57 -2.81 10.47 -3.60
C GLU A 57 -3.27 10.88 -2.21
N THR A 58 -4.19 10.11 -1.62
CA THR A 58 -4.74 10.43 -0.31
C THR A 58 -3.68 10.40 0.79
N VAL A 59 -2.71 9.48 0.68
CA VAL A 59 -1.72 9.28 1.75
C VAL A 59 -0.31 9.71 1.38
N TYR A 60 -0.10 10.19 0.15
CA TYR A 60 1.25 10.53 -0.31
C TYR A 60 1.90 11.57 0.60
N GLY A 61 3.18 11.37 0.85
CA GLY A 61 4.00 12.32 1.61
C GLY A 61 5.45 12.19 1.16
N PRO A 62 6.32 13.09 1.66
CA PRO A 62 7.71 13.17 1.17
C PRO A 62 8.52 11.90 1.40
N ARG A 63 8.17 11.11 2.39
CA ARG A 63 8.91 9.86 2.68
C ARG A 63 8.43 8.69 1.86
N GLY A 64 7.33 8.86 1.12
CA GLY A 64 6.89 7.90 0.13
C GLY A 64 5.79 6.97 0.59
N VAL A 65 5.44 6.05 -0.31
CA VAL A 65 4.32 5.11 -0.12
C VAL A 65 4.77 3.71 -0.51
N ALA A 66 4.49 2.74 0.34
CA ALA A 66 4.68 1.32 0.05
C ALA A 66 3.31 0.70 -0.24
N VAL A 67 3.18 0.06 -1.40
CA VAL A 67 1.92 -0.54 -1.85
C VAL A 67 2.02 -2.05 -1.70
N LEU A 68 1.03 -2.65 -1.06
CA LEU A 68 0.90 -4.10 -0.90
C LEU A 68 -0.24 -4.58 -1.79
N VAL A 69 0.01 -5.64 -2.54
CA VAL A 69 -0.96 -6.19 -3.50
C VAL A 69 -1.15 -7.69 -3.27
N ASP A 70 -2.29 -8.24 -3.70
CA ASP A 70 -2.54 -9.68 -3.51
C ASP A 70 -2.23 -10.50 -4.76
N LEU A 71 -2.89 -10.26 -5.87
CA LEU A 71 -2.75 -11.05 -7.08
C LEU A 71 -2.18 -10.21 -8.22
N GLY A 72 -1.71 -10.86 -9.28
CA GLY A 72 -1.01 -10.21 -10.38
C GLY A 72 -1.73 -9.03 -11.00
N GLY A 73 -3.06 -9.10 -11.15
CA GLY A 73 -3.84 -7.98 -11.69
C GLY A 73 -3.76 -6.74 -10.83
N ALA A 74 -3.69 -6.90 -9.51
CA ALA A 74 -3.54 -5.78 -8.59
C ALA A 74 -2.17 -5.12 -8.78
N GLU A 75 -1.13 -5.91 -9.03
CA GLU A 75 0.19 -5.36 -9.28
C GLU A 75 0.22 -4.54 -10.57
N THR A 76 -0.34 -5.10 -11.65
CA THR A 76 -0.37 -4.42 -12.95
C THR A 76 -1.12 -3.10 -12.87
N ASN A 77 -2.30 -3.10 -12.26
CA ASN A 77 -3.10 -1.89 -12.12
C ASN A 77 -2.41 -0.87 -11.21
N SER A 78 -1.68 -1.35 -10.19
CA SER A 78 -0.93 -0.46 -9.31
C SER A 78 0.23 0.19 -10.06
N GLU A 79 0.93 -0.56 -10.92
CA GLU A 79 1.99 0.00 -11.76
C GLU A 79 1.42 1.09 -12.68
N MET A 80 0.27 0.84 -13.29
CA MET A 80 -0.38 1.82 -14.15
C MET A 80 -0.78 3.07 -13.37
N ALA A 81 -1.29 2.90 -12.15
CA ALA A 81 -1.70 4.02 -11.32
C ALA A 81 -0.49 4.89 -10.95
N ILE A 82 0.65 4.26 -10.64
CA ILE A 82 1.88 4.99 -10.32
C ILE A 82 2.34 5.81 -11.53
N GLU A 83 2.24 5.25 -12.74
CA GLU A 83 2.64 5.97 -13.96
C GLU A 83 1.78 7.20 -14.21
N MET A 84 0.59 7.27 -13.63
CA MET A 84 -0.31 8.41 -13.78
C MET A 84 -0.09 9.49 -12.74
N LEU A 85 0.81 9.27 -11.78
CA LEU A 85 1.13 10.26 -10.76
C LEU A 85 2.10 11.31 -11.31
N PRO A 86 2.21 12.49 -10.66
CA PRO A 86 3.24 13.45 -11.03
C PRO A 86 4.62 12.78 -11.05
N GLY A 87 5.46 13.17 -12.01
CA GLY A 87 6.73 12.48 -12.26
C GLY A 87 7.62 12.34 -11.03
N GLN A 88 7.72 13.39 -10.22
CA GLN A 88 8.56 13.34 -9.03
C GLN A 88 7.99 12.42 -7.94
N TRP A 89 6.70 12.11 -7.99
CA TRP A 89 6.10 11.18 -7.02
C TRP A 89 6.38 9.72 -7.41
N GLN A 90 6.52 9.44 -8.71
CA GLN A 90 6.65 8.07 -9.19
C GLN A 90 7.85 7.34 -8.58
N GLN A 91 8.93 8.06 -8.33
CA GLN A 91 10.15 7.48 -7.73
C GLN A 91 9.97 7.20 -6.25
N ASN A 92 8.93 7.73 -5.64
CA ASN A 92 8.70 7.67 -4.20
C ASN A 92 7.52 6.78 -3.84
N VAL A 93 7.08 5.94 -4.77
CA VAL A 93 6.00 4.96 -4.56
C VAL A 93 6.51 3.62 -5.07
N VAL A 94 6.52 2.61 -4.20
CA VAL A 94 7.02 1.28 -4.55
C VAL A 94 5.97 0.23 -4.27
N ILE A 95 5.98 -0.84 -5.08
CA ILE A 95 5.13 -2.01 -4.85
C ILE A 95 6.00 -3.07 -4.19
N CYS A 96 5.56 -3.58 -3.06
CA CYS A 96 6.30 -4.59 -2.31
C CYS A 96 5.91 -5.99 -2.81
N ASN A 97 6.90 -6.81 -3.08
CA ASN A 97 6.68 -8.22 -3.44
C ASN A 97 6.61 -9.04 -2.15
N ALA A 98 5.43 -9.10 -1.56
CA ALA A 98 5.23 -9.71 -0.24
C ALA A 98 3.78 -10.18 -0.10
N PRO A 99 3.52 -11.16 0.80
CA PRO A 99 2.13 -11.53 1.12
C PRO A 99 1.39 -10.31 1.64
N ILE A 100 0.14 -10.13 1.18
CA ILE A 100 -0.55 -8.87 1.40
C ILE A 100 -0.79 -8.55 2.88
N VAL A 101 -1.26 -9.53 3.65
CA VAL A 101 -1.60 -9.27 5.06
C VAL A 101 -0.34 -9.14 5.90
N GLU A 102 0.50 -10.16 5.89
CA GLU A 102 1.74 -10.16 6.67
C GLU A 102 2.67 -9.04 6.23
N GLY A 103 2.75 -8.83 4.91
CA GLY A 103 3.59 -7.77 4.36
C GLY A 103 3.13 -6.39 4.78
N ALA A 104 1.81 -6.17 4.80
CA ALA A 104 1.27 -4.88 5.23
C ALA A 104 1.59 -4.61 6.70
N VAL A 105 1.44 -5.62 7.55
CA VAL A 105 1.74 -5.48 8.98
C VAL A 105 3.23 -5.20 9.19
N MET A 106 4.09 -5.93 8.51
CA MET A 106 5.55 -5.73 8.66
C MET A 106 5.99 -4.38 8.12
N ALA A 107 5.47 -4.00 6.96
CA ALA A 107 5.80 -2.70 6.36
C ALA A 107 5.35 -1.56 7.27
N ALA A 108 4.13 -1.65 7.80
CA ALA A 108 3.59 -0.61 8.67
C ALA A 108 4.38 -0.50 9.98
N THR A 109 4.77 -1.64 10.55
CA THR A 109 5.54 -1.65 11.79
C THR A 109 6.90 -0.99 11.56
N GLU A 110 7.55 -1.30 10.44
CA GLU A 110 8.82 -0.69 10.10
C GLU A 110 8.66 0.82 9.86
N ALA A 111 7.59 1.20 9.16
CA ALA A 111 7.29 2.61 8.91
C ALA A 111 7.02 3.38 10.21
N ALA A 112 6.30 2.76 11.14
CA ALA A 112 6.01 3.38 12.43
C ALA A 112 7.29 3.69 13.21
N GLY A 113 8.33 2.91 13.01
CA GLY A 113 9.64 3.15 13.61
C GLY A 113 10.44 4.25 12.96
N GLY A 114 9.94 4.84 11.88
CA GLY A 114 10.61 5.95 11.20
C GLY A 114 11.57 5.54 10.08
N SER A 115 11.56 4.29 9.67
CA SER A 115 12.47 3.81 8.62
C SER A 115 12.12 4.43 7.26
N ASP A 116 13.12 4.51 6.38
CA ASP A 116 12.90 5.05 5.04
C ASP A 116 12.19 4.02 4.14
N LEU A 117 11.80 4.46 2.95
CA LEU A 117 11.02 3.64 2.03
C LEU A 117 11.75 2.36 1.63
N ALA A 118 13.05 2.45 1.38
CA ALA A 118 13.83 1.28 1.00
C ALA A 118 13.83 0.22 2.11
N LYS A 119 13.93 0.64 3.36
CA LYS A 119 13.91 -0.29 4.50
C LYS A 119 12.54 -0.87 4.73
N VAL A 120 11.49 -0.06 4.59
CA VAL A 120 10.11 -0.52 4.71
C VAL A 120 9.84 -1.62 3.67
N ARG A 121 10.22 -1.36 2.41
CA ARG A 121 10.05 -2.35 1.35
C ARG A 121 10.85 -3.61 1.63
N ALA A 122 12.11 -3.48 2.02
CA ALA A 122 12.97 -4.63 2.28
C ALA A 122 12.41 -5.50 3.40
N THR A 123 11.89 -4.89 4.46
CA THR A 123 11.33 -5.62 5.59
C THR A 123 10.11 -6.43 5.15
N ALA A 124 9.21 -5.84 4.38
CA ALA A 124 8.05 -6.56 3.87
C ALA A 124 8.48 -7.71 2.95
N GLU A 125 9.46 -7.47 2.09
CA GLU A 125 9.90 -8.46 1.10
C GLU A 125 10.69 -9.63 1.69
N GLU A 126 11.14 -9.51 2.92
CA GLU A 126 11.77 -10.64 3.62
C GLU A 126 10.80 -11.82 3.77
N LEU A 127 9.50 -11.58 3.68
CA LEU A 127 8.49 -12.62 3.78
C LEU A 127 8.30 -13.39 2.48
N SER A 128 8.87 -12.92 1.38
CA SER A 128 8.74 -13.61 0.09
C SER A 128 9.69 -14.80 0.03
N PRO A 129 9.25 -15.92 -0.58
CA PRO A 129 10.13 -17.08 -0.76
C PRO A 129 11.30 -16.75 -1.68
#